data_b787c20a66c80ed4b432d2c84926a58c
#
_entry.id   b787c20a66c80ed4b432d2c84926a58c
#
_cell.length_a   1.000
_cell.length_b   1.000
_cell.length_c   1.000
_cell.angle_alpha   90.00
_cell.angle_beta   90.00
_cell.angle_gamma   90.00
#
_symmetry.space_group_name_H-M   'P 1'
#
loop_
_entity.id
_entity.type
_entity.pdbx_description
1 polymer ?
#
loop_
_entity_poly.entity_id
_entity_poly.type
_entity_poly.pdbx_seq_one_letter_code
_entity_poly.pdbx_strand_id
1 'polypeptide(L)'
;IERIVLIDSAGILPKKTWKQKMKIRRYKVLKKIVNLKLVYAICPRLIDEWRNRQGSADYRNASPMMRQCLVKAVNEDLTELLPRIRQDTLLIWGDLDTATPIADAKLMEEKIPGAGLAVIPGTGHFSFLENPALFRSIMQAYFA
;
A
#
# COMPACT_ATOMS: atom_id res chain seq x y z
N ILE A 1 -20.00 10.26 -9.38
CA ILE A 1 -18.57 10.18 -9.77
C ILE A 1 -18.57 9.88 -11.25
N GLU A 2 -17.93 10.73 -12.05
CA GLU A 2 -17.85 10.59 -13.50
C GLU A 2 -16.52 9.95 -13.92
N ARG A 3 -15.42 10.35 -13.27
CA ARG A 3 -14.06 9.88 -13.53
C ARG A 3 -13.34 9.48 -12.26
N ILE A 4 -12.43 8.54 -12.34
CA ILE A 4 -11.59 8.07 -11.23
C ILE A 4 -10.12 8.20 -11.63
N VAL A 5 -9.29 8.72 -10.74
CA VAL A 5 -7.83 8.71 -10.89
C VAL A 5 -7.24 7.97 -9.69
N LEU A 6 -6.50 6.90 -9.95
CA LEU A 6 -5.79 6.13 -8.95
C LEU A 6 -4.27 6.35 -9.14
N ILE A 7 -3.62 6.86 -8.10
CA ILE A 7 -2.20 7.20 -8.14
C ILE A 7 -1.47 6.32 -7.13
N ASP A 8 -0.53 5.50 -7.61
CA ASP A 8 0.29 4.59 -6.79
C ASP A 8 -0.55 3.89 -5.69
N SER A 9 -1.77 3.45 -6.05
CA SER A 9 -2.79 3.09 -5.07
C SER A 9 -2.70 1.63 -4.62
N ALA A 10 -3.00 1.39 -3.33
CA ALA A 10 -3.23 0.06 -2.80
C ALA A 10 -4.61 -0.47 -3.24
N GLY A 11 -4.83 -1.77 -3.06
CA GLY A 11 -6.13 -2.41 -3.36
C GLY A 11 -5.98 -3.85 -3.85
N ILE A 12 -4.75 -4.25 -4.16
CA ILE A 12 -4.42 -5.63 -4.52
C ILE A 12 -3.52 -6.22 -3.44
N LEU A 13 -3.93 -7.35 -2.87
CA LEU A 13 -3.08 -8.07 -1.92
C LEU A 13 -2.19 -9.06 -2.67
N PRO A 14 -0.86 -8.88 -2.62
CA PRO A 14 0.05 -9.83 -3.23
C PRO A 14 -0.11 -11.22 -2.61
N LYS A 15 -0.18 -12.25 -3.44
CA LYS A 15 -0.21 -13.65 -2.98
C LYS A 15 1.07 -13.94 -2.20
N LYS A 16 0.95 -14.04 -0.89
CA LYS A 16 2.09 -14.28 0.00
C LYS A 16 2.72 -15.64 -0.30
N THR A 17 4.01 -15.64 -0.60
CA THR A 17 4.80 -16.86 -0.73
C THR A 17 4.86 -17.61 0.60
N TRP A 18 5.17 -18.91 0.58
CA TRP A 18 5.27 -19.69 1.81
C TRP A 18 6.35 -19.14 2.75
N LYS A 19 7.47 -18.60 2.21
CA LYS A 19 8.54 -17.95 2.99
C LYS A 19 8.01 -16.71 3.72
N GLN A 20 7.20 -15.89 3.03
CA GLN A 20 6.55 -14.72 3.65
C GLN A 20 5.53 -15.15 4.71
N LYS A 21 4.74 -16.21 4.47
CA LYS A 21 3.81 -16.75 5.47
C LYS A 21 4.56 -17.24 6.72
N MET A 22 5.70 -17.92 6.57
CA MET A 22 6.54 -18.34 7.68
C MET A 22 7.12 -17.15 8.45
N LYS A 23 7.62 -16.12 7.76
CA LYS A 23 8.11 -14.89 8.39
C LYS A 23 7.01 -14.22 9.22
N ILE A 24 5.80 -14.11 8.68
CA ILE A 24 4.63 -13.56 9.39
C ILE A 24 4.27 -14.42 10.61
N ARG A 25 4.30 -15.77 10.48
CA ARG A 25 4.02 -16.68 11.59
C ARG A 25 5.05 -16.51 12.73
N ARG A 26 6.33 -16.48 12.39
CA ARG A 26 7.41 -16.23 13.37
C ARG A 26 7.24 -14.88 14.07
N TYR A 27 6.92 -13.84 13.31
CA TYR A 27 6.64 -12.52 13.87
C TYR A 27 5.44 -12.53 14.83
N LYS A 28 4.33 -13.21 14.47
CA LYS A 28 3.16 -13.33 15.35
C LYS A 28 3.48 -14.08 16.66
N VAL A 29 4.30 -15.13 16.59
CA VAL A 29 4.75 -15.85 17.78
C VAL A 29 5.63 -14.95 18.65
N LEU A 30 6.62 -14.28 18.05
CA LEU A 30 7.49 -13.35 18.77
C LEU A 30 6.69 -12.23 19.43
N LYS A 31 5.72 -11.65 18.72
CA LYS A 31 4.82 -10.62 19.26
C LYS A 31 4.01 -11.12 20.46
N LYS A 32 3.56 -12.38 20.44
CA LYS A 32 2.90 -13.00 21.61
C LYS A 32 3.83 -13.09 22.80
N ILE A 33 5.06 -13.57 22.59
CA ILE A 33 6.07 -13.72 23.65
C ILE A 33 6.43 -12.36 24.26
N VAL A 34 6.71 -11.36 23.41
CA VAL A 34 7.06 -9.99 23.81
C VAL A 34 5.93 -9.28 24.58
N ASN A 35 4.68 -9.66 24.32
CA ASN A 35 3.53 -9.12 25.05
C ASN A 35 3.22 -9.83 26.37
N LEU A 36 3.98 -10.87 26.76
CA LEU A 36 3.86 -11.45 28.09
C LEU A 36 4.39 -10.46 29.13
N LYS A 37 3.60 -10.19 30.18
CA LYS A 37 3.96 -9.24 31.25
C LYS A 37 5.32 -9.55 31.88
N LEU A 38 5.65 -10.83 32.00
CA LEU A 38 6.93 -11.29 32.57
C LEU A 38 8.11 -10.88 31.69
N VAL A 39 8.01 -11.04 30.37
CA VAL A 39 9.09 -10.68 29.43
C VAL A 39 9.29 -9.16 29.37
N TYR A 40 8.20 -8.40 29.42
CA TYR A 40 8.27 -6.94 29.49
C TYR A 40 8.94 -6.46 30.78
N ALA A 41 8.66 -7.11 31.92
CA ALA A 41 9.29 -6.76 33.19
C ALA A 41 10.83 -6.98 33.20
N ILE A 42 11.32 -7.94 32.42
CA ILE A 42 12.77 -8.26 32.35
C ILE A 42 13.51 -7.30 31.40
N CYS A 43 12.92 -6.96 30.23
CA CYS A 43 13.60 -6.21 29.18
C CYS A 43 12.73 -5.10 28.57
N PRO A 44 12.23 -4.13 29.36
CA PRO A 44 11.28 -3.14 28.85
C PRO A 44 11.85 -2.27 27.72
N ARG A 45 13.10 -1.78 27.87
CA ARG A 45 13.74 -0.90 26.86
C ARG A 45 13.90 -1.59 25.50
N LEU A 46 14.35 -2.83 25.46
CA LEU A 46 14.52 -3.59 24.20
C LEU A 46 13.19 -3.85 23.52
N ILE A 47 12.14 -4.09 24.29
CA ILE A 47 10.80 -4.31 23.78
C ILE A 47 10.22 -3.03 23.19
N ASP A 48 10.38 -1.91 23.86
CA ASP A 48 9.89 -0.61 23.40
C ASP A 48 10.65 -0.13 22.15
N GLU A 49 11.97 -0.31 22.10
CA GLU A 49 12.75 -0.07 20.89
C GLU A 49 12.31 -0.95 19.72
N TRP A 50 12.09 -2.25 19.97
CA TRP A 50 11.60 -3.16 18.94
C TRP A 50 10.20 -2.74 18.45
N ARG A 51 9.29 -2.37 19.35
CA ARG A 51 7.95 -1.85 18.99
C ARG A 51 8.03 -0.57 18.16
N ASN A 52 8.90 0.35 18.55
CA ASN A 52 9.08 1.63 17.88
C ASN A 52 9.69 1.50 16.46
N ARG A 53 10.38 0.40 16.17
CA ARG A 53 10.90 0.08 14.83
C ARG A 53 9.86 -0.58 13.91
N GLN A 54 8.69 -0.95 14.42
CA GLN A 54 7.67 -1.63 13.62
C GLN A 54 6.73 -0.65 12.92
N GLY A 55 6.45 -0.93 11.64
CA GLY A 55 5.52 -0.15 10.82
C GLY A 55 6.14 1.09 10.16
N SER A 56 5.38 1.70 9.26
CA SER A 56 5.74 2.96 8.59
C SER A 56 5.75 4.14 9.58
N ALA A 57 6.33 5.27 9.19
CA ALA A 57 6.31 6.49 10.00
C ALA A 57 4.87 6.92 10.31
N ASP A 58 3.99 6.85 9.30
CA ASP A 58 2.57 7.20 9.44
C ASP A 58 1.86 6.30 10.46
N TYR A 59 2.12 4.98 10.41
CA TYR A 59 1.57 4.04 11.39
C TYR A 59 2.04 4.32 12.80
N ARG A 60 3.32 4.67 12.99
CA ARG A 60 3.89 4.99 14.32
C ARG A 60 3.29 6.26 14.92
N ASN A 61 3.09 7.28 14.07
CA ASN A 61 2.59 8.59 14.50
C ASN A 61 1.06 8.65 14.58
N ALA A 62 0.36 7.66 14.03
CA ALA A 62 -1.10 7.62 14.01
C ALA A 62 -1.71 7.33 15.39
N SER A 63 -2.89 7.89 15.65
CA SER A 63 -3.71 7.54 16.81
C SER A 63 -4.12 6.05 16.80
N PRO A 64 -4.54 5.46 17.93
CA PRO A 64 -4.97 4.06 17.97
C PRO A 64 -6.10 3.75 16.98
N MET A 65 -7.05 4.66 16.80
CA MET A 65 -8.14 4.52 15.83
C MET A 65 -7.59 4.55 14.40
N MET A 66 -6.74 5.52 14.07
CA MET A 66 -6.12 5.64 12.75
C MET A 66 -5.27 4.43 12.40
N ARG A 67 -4.53 3.86 13.38
CA ARG A 67 -3.79 2.60 13.16
C ARG A 67 -4.69 1.45 12.74
N GLN A 68 -5.87 1.34 13.34
CA GLN A 68 -6.85 0.30 12.95
C GLN A 68 -7.35 0.52 11.52
N CYS A 69 -7.65 1.76 11.14
CA CYS A 69 -8.05 2.12 9.78
C CYS A 69 -6.95 1.79 8.76
N LEU A 70 -5.70 2.19 9.04
CA LEU A 70 -4.55 1.90 8.18
C LEU A 70 -4.35 0.38 7.99
N VAL A 71 -4.39 -0.39 9.10
CA VAL A 71 -4.27 -1.86 9.03
C VAL A 71 -5.39 -2.47 8.20
N LYS A 72 -6.62 -1.98 8.34
CA LYS A 72 -7.76 -2.45 7.54
C LYS A 72 -7.53 -2.12 6.08
N ALA A 73 -7.25 -0.86 5.75
CA ALA A 73 -7.08 -0.40 4.38
C ALA A 73 -5.97 -1.15 3.62
N VAL A 74 -4.78 -1.33 4.23
CA VAL A 74 -3.66 -2.02 3.57
C VAL A 74 -3.80 -3.55 3.51
N ASN A 75 -4.77 -4.15 4.20
CA ASN A 75 -5.04 -5.58 4.16
C ASN A 75 -6.35 -5.92 3.44
N GLU A 76 -7.04 -4.95 2.89
CA GLU A 76 -8.25 -5.17 2.11
C GLU A 76 -7.88 -5.52 0.67
N ASP A 77 -8.43 -6.63 0.17
CA ASP A 77 -8.26 -7.06 -1.22
C ASP A 77 -9.49 -6.63 -2.01
N LEU A 78 -9.30 -5.67 -2.90
CA LEU A 78 -10.36 -5.11 -3.73
C LEU A 78 -10.42 -5.75 -5.13
N THR A 79 -9.61 -6.76 -5.40
CA THR A 79 -9.48 -7.38 -6.74
C THR A 79 -10.83 -7.83 -7.32
N GLU A 80 -11.72 -8.38 -6.48
CA GLU A 80 -13.07 -8.82 -6.89
C GLU A 80 -14.02 -7.66 -7.20
N LEU A 81 -13.71 -6.45 -6.76
CA LEU A 81 -14.53 -5.25 -7.00
C LEU A 81 -14.12 -4.49 -8.26
N LEU A 82 -12.89 -4.66 -8.73
CA LEU A 82 -12.35 -3.92 -9.89
C LEU A 82 -13.24 -4.04 -11.14
N PRO A 83 -13.80 -5.22 -11.51
CA PRO A 83 -14.69 -5.35 -12.66
C PRO A 83 -16.04 -4.62 -12.52
N ARG A 84 -16.37 -4.15 -11.32
CA ARG A 84 -17.62 -3.40 -11.06
C ARG A 84 -17.46 -1.90 -11.26
N ILE A 85 -16.23 -1.39 -11.37
CA ILE A 85 -15.94 0.01 -11.66
C ILE A 85 -16.38 0.28 -13.11
N ARG A 86 -17.28 1.23 -13.28
CA ARG A 86 -17.85 1.59 -14.59
C ARG A 86 -17.42 2.98 -15.07
N GLN A 87 -16.78 3.72 -14.17
CA GLN A 87 -16.30 5.05 -14.42
C GLN A 87 -15.04 5.00 -15.29
N ASP A 88 -14.89 6.00 -16.15
CA ASP A 88 -13.63 6.25 -16.83
C ASP A 88 -12.50 6.36 -15.79
N THR A 89 -11.47 5.52 -15.89
CA THR A 89 -10.46 5.36 -14.84
C THR A 89 -9.06 5.52 -15.40
N LEU A 90 -8.33 6.48 -14.85
CA LEU A 90 -6.90 6.67 -15.10
C LEU A 90 -6.08 6.11 -13.94
N LEU A 91 -5.13 5.24 -14.26
CA LEU A 91 -4.12 4.74 -13.33
C LEU A 91 -2.82 5.49 -13.62
N ILE A 92 -2.19 6.09 -12.58
CA ILE A 92 -0.89 6.74 -12.71
C ILE A 92 0.06 6.04 -11.76
N TRP A 93 1.23 5.62 -12.27
CA TRP A 93 2.14 4.78 -11.49
C TRP A 93 3.59 5.06 -11.75
N GLY A 94 4.42 5.00 -10.68
CA GLY A 94 5.87 4.95 -10.79
C GLY A 94 6.35 3.53 -11.14
N ASP A 95 7.28 3.41 -12.09
CA ASP A 95 7.82 2.11 -12.50
C ASP A 95 8.75 1.45 -11.47
N LEU A 96 9.30 2.25 -10.55
CA LEU A 96 10.17 1.81 -9.45
C LEU A 96 9.42 1.70 -8.11
N ASP A 97 8.08 1.75 -8.12
CA ASP A 97 7.29 1.63 -6.89
C ASP A 97 7.43 0.24 -6.26
N THR A 98 7.98 0.21 -5.05
CA THR A 98 8.18 -1.00 -4.26
C THR A 98 7.08 -1.23 -3.21
N ALA A 99 6.26 -0.22 -2.93
CA ALA A 99 5.14 -0.31 -1.98
C ALA A 99 3.90 -0.90 -2.64
N THR A 100 3.55 -0.37 -3.82
CA THR A 100 2.49 -0.88 -4.71
C THR A 100 3.12 -1.14 -6.09
N PRO A 101 3.61 -2.36 -6.35
CA PRO A 101 4.37 -2.65 -7.57
C PRO A 101 3.55 -2.39 -8.84
N ILE A 102 4.23 -1.98 -9.92
CA ILE A 102 3.61 -1.73 -11.24
C ILE A 102 2.79 -2.92 -11.76
N ALA A 103 3.06 -4.13 -11.28
CA ALA A 103 2.27 -5.32 -11.59
C ALA A 103 0.83 -5.21 -11.09
N ASP A 104 0.62 -4.52 -9.96
CA ASP A 104 -0.71 -4.28 -9.39
C ASP A 104 -1.49 -3.28 -10.28
N ALA A 105 -0.83 -2.23 -10.78
CA ALA A 105 -1.43 -1.30 -11.74
C ALA A 105 -1.87 -1.98 -13.03
N LYS A 106 -1.02 -2.86 -13.59
CA LYS A 106 -1.34 -3.64 -14.79
C LYS A 106 -2.53 -4.58 -14.55
N LEU A 107 -2.62 -5.19 -13.37
CA LEU A 107 -3.76 -6.02 -13.02
C LEU A 107 -5.04 -5.17 -12.84
N MET A 108 -4.94 -3.95 -12.31
CA MET A 108 -6.07 -3.01 -12.24
C MET A 108 -6.53 -2.61 -13.64
N GLU A 109 -5.61 -2.27 -14.54
CA GLU A 109 -5.90 -1.94 -15.94
C GLU A 109 -6.60 -3.08 -16.67
N GLU A 110 -6.16 -4.33 -16.46
CA GLU A 110 -6.80 -5.52 -17.04
C GLU A 110 -8.22 -5.75 -16.51
N LYS A 111 -8.44 -5.49 -15.21
CA LYS A 111 -9.70 -5.82 -14.55
C LYS A 111 -10.74 -4.70 -14.53
N ILE A 112 -10.35 -3.45 -14.60
CA ILE A 112 -11.27 -2.32 -14.64
C ILE A 112 -11.63 -2.04 -16.10
N PRO A 113 -12.90 -2.20 -16.51
CA PRO A 113 -13.31 -1.95 -17.89
C PRO A 113 -13.03 -0.49 -18.31
N GLY A 114 -12.23 -0.30 -19.36
CA GLY A 114 -11.92 1.03 -19.90
C GLY A 114 -10.87 1.81 -19.11
N ALA A 115 -10.17 1.20 -18.15
CA ALA A 115 -9.06 1.86 -17.48
C ALA A 115 -7.86 2.04 -18.41
N GLY A 116 -7.16 3.17 -18.28
CA GLY A 116 -5.89 3.43 -18.93
C GLY A 116 -4.76 3.60 -17.91
N LEU A 117 -3.57 3.06 -18.20
CA LEU A 117 -2.39 3.17 -17.35
C LEU A 117 -1.37 4.15 -17.93
N ALA A 118 -1.03 5.17 -17.15
CA ALA A 118 0.06 6.10 -17.41
C ALA A 118 1.22 5.82 -16.44
N VAL A 119 2.37 5.44 -16.99
CA VAL A 119 3.57 5.15 -16.19
C VAL A 119 4.49 6.37 -16.18
N ILE A 120 4.96 6.76 -14.99
CA ILE A 120 5.94 7.83 -14.80
C ILE A 120 7.31 7.18 -14.58
N PRO A 121 8.21 7.20 -15.59
CA PRO A 121 9.46 6.48 -15.52
C PRO A 121 10.43 7.06 -14.50
N GLY A 122 11.21 6.19 -13.84
CA GLY A 122 12.23 6.55 -12.85
C GLY A 122 11.68 7.03 -11.52
N THR A 123 10.38 6.83 -11.24
CA THR A 123 9.74 7.27 -10.00
C THR A 123 9.25 6.10 -9.14
N GLY A 124 9.24 6.32 -7.83
CA GLY A 124 8.75 5.38 -6.81
C GLY A 124 7.28 5.61 -6.45
N HIS A 125 6.97 5.38 -5.15
CA HIS A 125 5.59 5.44 -4.62
C HIS A 125 4.97 6.84 -4.56
N PHE A 126 5.75 7.88 -4.75
CA PHE A 126 5.26 9.26 -4.78
C PHE A 126 5.51 9.87 -6.15
N SER A 127 5.08 9.16 -7.20
CA SER A 127 5.34 9.52 -8.60
C SER A 127 4.95 10.96 -8.94
N PHE A 128 3.86 11.45 -8.36
CA PHE A 128 3.36 12.83 -8.51
C PHE A 128 4.28 13.90 -7.88
N LEU A 129 5.08 13.55 -6.85
CA LEU A 129 6.08 14.43 -6.24
C LEU A 129 7.43 14.33 -6.92
N GLU A 130 7.80 13.13 -7.37
CA GLU A 130 9.10 12.84 -7.95
C GLU A 130 9.21 13.38 -9.39
N ASN A 131 8.10 13.40 -10.14
CA ASN A 131 8.03 14.02 -11.47
C ASN A 131 6.73 14.83 -11.65
N PRO A 132 6.61 16.00 -11.00
CA PRO A 132 5.39 16.80 -11.02
C PRO A 132 5.06 17.38 -12.42
N ALA A 133 6.08 17.56 -13.28
CA ALA A 133 5.87 18.08 -14.63
C ALA A 133 5.11 17.08 -15.50
N LEU A 134 5.58 15.83 -15.55
CA LEU A 134 4.93 14.77 -16.32
C LEU A 134 3.56 14.42 -15.71
N PHE A 135 3.48 14.32 -14.38
CA PHE A 135 2.20 14.10 -13.68
C PHE A 135 1.16 15.15 -14.08
N ARG A 136 1.52 16.45 -14.07
CA ARG A 136 0.62 17.52 -14.46
C ARG A 136 0.16 17.39 -15.92
N SER A 137 1.07 17.05 -16.83
CA SER A 137 0.75 16.86 -18.25
C SER A 137 -0.24 15.72 -18.46
N ILE A 138 -0.08 14.59 -17.75
CA ILE A 138 -0.99 13.45 -17.78
C ILE A 138 -2.38 13.87 -17.29
N MET A 139 -2.44 14.57 -16.15
CA MET A 139 -3.70 15.05 -15.58
C MET A 139 -4.41 16.03 -16.50
N GLN A 140 -3.69 16.97 -17.10
CA GLN A 140 -4.26 17.92 -18.06
C GLN A 140 -4.83 17.22 -19.29
N ALA A 141 -4.10 16.25 -19.84
CA ALA A 141 -4.58 15.48 -21.00
C ALA A 141 -5.84 14.65 -20.67
N TYR A 142 -5.93 14.12 -19.45
CA TYR A 142 -7.08 13.29 -19.04
C TYR A 142 -8.34 14.12 -18.78
N PHE A 143 -8.21 15.38 -18.37
CA PHE A 143 -9.35 16.26 -18.07
C PHE A 143 -9.66 17.27 -19.19
N ALA A 144 -8.88 17.28 -20.28
CA ALA A 144 -9.20 18.08 -21.47
C ALA A 144 -10.40 17.51 -22.21
#